data_df956e8c811ab53d32cd2675bc74966e
#
_entry.id   df956e8c811ab53d32cd2675bc74966e
#
_cell.length_a   1.000
_cell.length_b   1.000
_cell.length_c   1.000
_cell.angle_alpha   90.00
_cell.angle_beta   90.00
_cell.angle_gamma   90.00
#
_symmetry.space_group_name_H-M   'P 1'
#
loop_
_entity.id
_entity.type
_entity.pdbx_description
1 polymer ?
#
loop_
_entity_poly.entity_id
_entity_poly.type
_entity_poly.pdbx_seq_one_letter_code
_entity_poly.pdbx_strand_id
1 'polypeptide(L)'
;MNTRWPLLALLLMPAVHAQTNVVADDIRAGRAALADSRPAQAREWFAAALAQSGSAREDRYAAAIGLGQSALWLGDYPAAARAFRTAREAAGDAGAQQAADTGLAQALNAQDYSRAAYALVAPYAQGQTKPTVELLRAAQSLGWQDRAAGYLDAATPPPAQGYLGTQYRLLKDDLRFALAPQVEGDFGYSHDSDGLDTLHVGAAYRFAPFRRGDWSQRWGVAANTTRVDDGRQMRHLDDLSLLGQLSIGDNHNIDLDLGPGRSGGWHYWQGTAHWNWQPGDSFGLSAGAERAPVPTDIAIEHHLIYNLYSVGANVRPDARWYVLPTYYRQNFNDGNHRDGGSLRVLLSPYDIADTRMAIGGEFSARIFHSNQPSHGVYFNPANYRTAQFGLVGVYSINPEWKLRALAAVGRQVIDGAGASVYTIGVSLNGRLPGNGRLELQLGRSSAASASNGGSGYWNNSVNLVVRYPL
;
A
#
# COMPACT_ATOMS: atom_id res chain seq x y z
N MET A 1 71.91 -48.76 4.98
CA MET A 1 70.78 -48.53 4.08
C MET A 1 69.59 -48.15 4.96
N ASN A 2 69.33 -46.88 5.05
CA ASN A 2 68.43 -46.30 6.06
C ASN A 2 67.11 -45.83 5.44
N THR A 3 66.05 -46.44 5.86
CA THR A 3 64.66 -46.07 5.67
C THR A 3 64.31 -44.82 6.48
N ARG A 4 63.91 -43.76 5.79
CA ARG A 4 63.24 -42.59 6.42
C ARG A 4 61.97 -42.29 5.61
N TRP A 5 60.84 -42.57 6.19
CA TRP A 5 59.50 -41.94 6.03
C TRP A 5 58.62 -42.55 7.12
N PRO A 6 58.03 -41.76 8.03
CA PRO A 6 56.77 -41.09 7.82
C PRO A 6 56.69 -39.80 8.68
N LEU A 7 56.53 -38.66 8.05
CA LEU A 7 56.27 -37.39 8.75
C LEU A 7 55.32 -36.44 8.00
N LEU A 8 54.53 -37.00 7.08
CA LEU A 8 53.63 -36.15 6.26
C LEU A 8 52.11 -36.31 6.57
N ALA A 9 51.73 -37.18 7.52
CA ALA A 9 50.32 -37.48 7.75
C ALA A 9 49.72 -36.69 8.95
N LEU A 10 50.49 -35.91 9.70
CA LEU A 10 50.05 -35.27 10.94
C LEU A 10 49.78 -33.76 10.84
N LEU A 11 50.01 -33.13 9.69
CA LEU A 11 49.86 -31.67 9.51
C LEU A 11 48.55 -31.23 8.80
N LEU A 12 47.67 -32.15 8.38
CA LEU A 12 46.42 -31.84 7.73
C LEU A 12 45.15 -31.92 8.62
N MET A 13 45.24 -32.52 9.79
CA MET A 13 44.10 -32.65 10.70
C MET A 13 43.74 -31.39 11.54
N PRO A 14 44.64 -30.48 11.94
CA PRO A 14 44.24 -29.33 12.72
C PRO A 14 43.49 -28.26 11.95
N ALA A 15 43.60 -28.21 10.61
CA ALA A 15 42.93 -27.17 9.81
C ALA A 15 41.41 -27.38 9.69
N VAL A 16 40.92 -28.61 9.62
CA VAL A 16 39.48 -28.91 9.51
C VAL A 16 38.77 -28.67 10.83
N HIS A 17 39.40 -28.98 11.97
CA HIS A 17 38.83 -28.72 13.29
C HIS A 17 38.84 -27.22 13.65
N ALA A 18 39.86 -26.47 13.18
CA ALA A 18 39.91 -25.03 13.37
C ALA A 18 38.81 -24.29 12.59
N GLN A 19 38.49 -24.73 11.36
CA GLN A 19 37.42 -24.12 10.57
C GLN A 19 36.02 -24.37 11.13
N THR A 20 35.74 -25.56 11.68
CA THR A 20 34.46 -25.87 12.33
C THR A 20 34.25 -25.02 13.59
N ASN A 21 35.28 -24.72 14.35
CA ASN A 21 35.22 -23.86 15.52
C ASN A 21 34.91 -22.40 15.15
N VAL A 22 35.51 -21.86 14.08
CA VAL A 22 35.28 -20.48 13.62
C VAL A 22 33.81 -20.25 13.22
N VAL A 23 33.21 -21.15 12.45
CA VAL A 23 31.79 -21.04 12.06
C VAL A 23 30.88 -21.06 13.28
N ALA A 24 31.09 -21.98 14.21
CA ALA A 24 30.30 -22.07 15.45
C ALA A 24 30.46 -20.84 16.33
N ASP A 25 31.68 -20.25 16.37
CA ASP A 25 31.97 -19.05 17.15
C ASP A 25 31.27 -17.82 16.52
N ASP A 26 31.30 -17.67 15.19
CA ASP A 26 30.61 -16.60 14.50
C ASP A 26 29.07 -16.70 14.71
N ILE A 27 28.50 -17.91 14.64
CA ILE A 27 27.07 -18.13 14.91
C ILE A 27 26.74 -17.76 16.37
N ARG A 28 27.58 -18.10 17.33
CA ARG A 28 27.41 -17.77 18.75
C ARG A 28 27.47 -16.26 18.95
N ALA A 29 28.45 -15.59 18.35
CA ALA A 29 28.62 -14.14 18.41
C ALA A 29 27.42 -13.41 17.80
N GLY A 30 26.91 -13.90 16.63
CA GLY A 30 25.73 -13.38 16.01
C GLY A 30 24.46 -13.50 16.88
N ARG A 31 24.28 -14.66 17.54
CA ARG A 31 23.16 -14.86 18.49
C ARG A 31 23.26 -13.93 19.70
N ALA A 32 24.46 -13.76 20.25
CA ALA A 32 24.69 -12.82 21.35
C ALA A 32 24.38 -11.37 20.94
N ALA A 33 24.81 -10.96 19.73
CA ALA A 33 24.51 -9.63 19.21
C ALA A 33 23.01 -9.40 19.01
N LEU A 34 22.23 -10.40 18.54
CA LEU A 34 20.77 -10.30 18.47
C LEU A 34 20.14 -10.18 19.87
N ALA A 35 20.58 -10.98 20.83
CA ALA A 35 20.10 -10.92 22.20
C ALA A 35 20.32 -9.53 22.83
N ASP A 36 21.45 -8.90 22.50
CA ASP A 36 21.83 -7.55 22.93
C ASP A 36 21.19 -6.43 22.07
N SER A 37 20.22 -6.76 21.20
CA SER A 37 19.56 -5.80 20.31
C SER A 37 20.51 -5.06 19.35
N ARG A 38 21.56 -5.74 18.86
CA ARG A 38 22.56 -5.24 17.92
C ARG A 38 22.45 -5.93 16.55
N PRO A 39 21.35 -5.73 15.79
CA PRO A 39 21.08 -6.51 14.57
C PRO A 39 22.08 -6.26 13.43
N ALA A 40 22.68 -5.06 13.34
CA ALA A 40 23.70 -4.77 12.34
C ALA A 40 24.96 -5.63 12.58
N GLN A 41 25.43 -5.71 13.82
CA GLN A 41 26.56 -6.54 14.18
C GLN A 41 26.26 -8.04 14.03
N ALA A 42 25.05 -8.47 14.41
CA ALA A 42 24.60 -9.85 14.22
C ALA A 42 24.62 -10.24 12.73
N ARG A 43 24.19 -9.35 11.85
CA ARG A 43 24.22 -9.57 10.39
C ARG A 43 25.63 -9.84 9.88
N GLU A 44 26.64 -9.11 10.37
CA GLU A 44 28.03 -9.31 9.97
C GLU A 44 28.54 -10.69 10.39
N TRP A 45 28.29 -11.10 11.64
CA TRP A 45 28.69 -12.40 12.13
C TRP A 45 28.05 -13.56 11.38
N PHE A 46 26.72 -13.52 11.16
CA PHE A 46 26.03 -14.57 10.40
C PHE A 46 26.42 -14.60 8.94
N ALA A 47 26.72 -13.45 8.32
CA ALA A 47 27.24 -13.39 6.95
C ALA A 47 28.64 -14.00 6.87
N ALA A 48 29.52 -13.74 7.84
CA ALA A 48 30.84 -14.37 7.95
C ALA A 48 30.73 -15.89 8.06
N ALA A 49 29.84 -16.40 8.94
CA ALA A 49 29.59 -17.83 9.08
C ALA A 49 29.11 -18.48 7.76
N LEU A 50 28.23 -17.82 7.00
CA LEU A 50 27.73 -18.32 5.71
C LEU A 50 28.77 -18.27 4.58
N ALA A 51 29.74 -17.37 4.66
CA ALA A 51 30.81 -17.26 3.66
C ALA A 51 31.86 -18.37 3.77
N GLN A 52 31.88 -19.11 4.89
CA GLN A 52 32.81 -20.23 5.11
C GLN A 52 32.41 -21.42 4.23
N SER A 53 33.30 -21.81 3.30
CA SER A 53 33.11 -22.98 2.48
C SER A 53 33.25 -24.28 3.29
N GLY A 54 32.32 -25.22 3.10
CA GLY A 54 32.35 -26.53 3.77
C GLY A 54 31.72 -26.56 5.15
N SER A 55 30.96 -25.52 5.57
CA SER A 55 30.18 -25.56 6.81
C SER A 55 29.15 -26.69 6.80
N ALA A 56 28.91 -27.30 7.97
CA ALA A 56 27.89 -28.33 8.12
C ALA A 56 26.49 -27.76 7.75
N ARG A 57 25.58 -28.63 7.33
CA ARG A 57 24.23 -28.27 6.94
C ARG A 57 23.50 -27.52 8.06
N GLU A 58 23.65 -27.99 9.29
CA GLU A 58 23.07 -27.41 10.50
C GLU A 58 23.64 -26.00 10.78
N ASP A 59 24.93 -25.78 10.60
CA ASP A 59 25.57 -24.48 10.76
C ASP A 59 25.10 -23.50 9.69
N ARG A 60 25.03 -23.96 8.44
CA ARG A 60 24.49 -23.16 7.33
C ARG A 60 23.05 -22.75 7.58
N TYR A 61 22.21 -23.68 8.09
CA TYR A 61 20.83 -23.37 8.49
C TYR A 61 20.80 -22.32 9.60
N ALA A 62 21.56 -22.52 10.69
CA ALA A 62 21.58 -21.63 11.82
C ALA A 62 22.05 -20.21 11.47
N ALA A 63 23.12 -20.12 10.66
CA ALA A 63 23.64 -18.84 10.17
C ALA A 63 22.63 -18.13 9.24
N ALA A 64 21.96 -18.87 8.34
CA ALA A 64 20.98 -18.31 7.44
C ALA A 64 19.70 -17.82 8.16
N ILE A 65 19.20 -18.56 9.17
CA ILE A 65 18.11 -18.10 10.05
C ILE A 65 18.50 -16.81 10.77
N GLY A 66 19.70 -16.78 11.37
CA GLY A 66 20.18 -15.59 12.11
C GLY A 66 20.36 -14.38 11.19
N LEU A 67 20.90 -14.60 9.99
CA LEU A 67 21.01 -13.54 8.97
C LEU A 67 19.65 -13.00 8.56
N GLY A 68 18.67 -13.89 8.32
CA GLY A 68 17.31 -13.51 7.99
C GLY A 68 16.64 -12.69 9.09
N GLN A 69 16.77 -13.11 10.34
CA GLN A 69 16.26 -12.39 11.50
C GLN A 69 16.91 -11.01 11.66
N SER A 70 18.23 -10.92 11.50
CA SER A 70 18.95 -9.65 11.56
C SER A 70 18.49 -8.68 10.47
N ALA A 71 18.32 -9.18 9.25
CA ALA A 71 17.85 -8.40 8.11
C ALA A 71 16.40 -7.93 8.30
N LEU A 72 15.49 -8.76 8.84
CA LEU A 72 14.14 -8.36 9.21
C LEU A 72 14.15 -7.20 10.21
N TRP A 73 15.01 -7.30 11.22
CA TRP A 73 15.10 -6.28 12.25
C TRP A 73 15.62 -4.94 11.72
N LEU A 74 16.49 -5.00 10.70
CA LEU A 74 17.02 -3.82 10.00
C LEU A 74 16.08 -3.28 8.88
N GLY A 75 14.91 -3.89 8.64
CA GLY A 75 14.02 -3.51 7.55
C GLY A 75 14.51 -3.90 6.15
N ASP A 76 15.62 -4.68 6.04
CA ASP A 76 16.13 -5.18 4.77
C ASP A 76 15.40 -6.47 4.36
N TYR A 77 14.11 -6.32 4.04
CA TYR A 77 13.23 -7.44 3.72
C TYR A 77 13.69 -8.27 2.50
N PRO A 78 14.25 -7.69 1.42
CA PRO A 78 14.82 -8.47 0.34
C PRO A 78 16.01 -9.34 0.77
N ALA A 79 16.90 -8.83 1.63
CA ALA A 79 18.01 -9.62 2.17
C ALA A 79 17.49 -10.71 3.11
N ALA A 80 16.51 -10.40 3.96
CA ALA A 80 15.85 -11.38 4.82
C ALA A 80 15.25 -12.53 4.01
N ALA A 81 14.53 -12.23 2.93
CA ALA A 81 13.93 -13.23 2.05
C ALA A 81 14.99 -14.14 1.41
N ARG A 82 16.14 -13.58 0.98
CA ARG A 82 17.24 -14.40 0.45
C ARG A 82 17.81 -15.33 1.53
N ALA A 83 18.07 -14.81 2.71
CA ALA A 83 18.62 -15.57 3.82
C ALA A 83 17.70 -16.73 4.23
N PHE A 84 16.40 -16.49 4.35
CA PHE A 84 15.43 -17.54 4.69
C PHE A 84 15.27 -18.59 3.57
N ARG A 85 15.43 -18.24 2.29
CA ARG A 85 15.50 -19.24 1.21
C ARG A 85 16.72 -20.16 1.38
N THR A 86 17.88 -19.57 1.72
CA THR A 86 19.08 -20.37 2.03
C THR A 86 18.86 -21.27 3.25
N ALA A 87 18.18 -20.76 4.30
CA ALA A 87 17.82 -21.57 5.46
C ALA A 87 16.89 -22.73 5.07
N ARG A 88 15.89 -22.48 4.22
CA ARG A 88 14.97 -23.50 3.74
C ARG A 88 15.67 -24.61 2.98
N GLU A 89 16.64 -24.29 2.12
CA GLU A 89 17.46 -25.25 1.40
C GLU A 89 18.36 -26.07 2.32
N ALA A 90 18.79 -25.49 3.46
CA ALA A 90 19.60 -26.13 4.46
C ALA A 90 18.82 -26.83 5.58
N ALA A 91 17.49 -26.75 5.57
CA ALA A 91 16.65 -27.34 6.60
C ALA A 91 16.80 -28.87 6.68
N GLY A 92 17.08 -29.39 7.87
CA GLY A 92 17.33 -30.82 8.11
C GLY A 92 16.06 -31.64 8.37
N ASP A 93 15.02 -30.99 8.85
CA ASP A 93 13.75 -31.59 9.21
C ASP A 93 12.56 -30.68 8.92
N ALA A 94 11.35 -31.17 9.14
CA ALA A 94 10.11 -30.44 8.88
C ALA A 94 9.94 -29.21 9.78
N GLY A 95 10.42 -29.25 11.02
CA GLY A 95 10.37 -28.13 11.95
C GLY A 95 11.29 -26.99 11.51
N ALA A 96 12.50 -27.32 11.09
CA ALA A 96 13.46 -26.37 10.52
C ALA A 96 12.91 -25.74 9.23
N GLN A 97 12.28 -26.54 8.37
CA GLN A 97 11.65 -26.05 7.15
C GLN A 97 10.50 -25.09 7.47
N GLN A 98 9.61 -25.43 8.39
CA GLN A 98 8.51 -24.56 8.82
C GLN A 98 9.02 -23.23 9.39
N ALA A 99 10.09 -23.25 10.20
CA ALA A 99 10.68 -22.03 10.74
C ALA A 99 11.25 -21.13 9.65
N ALA A 100 11.94 -21.70 8.65
CA ALA A 100 12.47 -20.97 7.50
C ALA A 100 11.33 -20.42 6.61
N ASP A 101 10.28 -21.20 6.34
CA ASP A 101 9.11 -20.77 5.57
C ASP A 101 8.33 -19.66 6.29
N THR A 102 8.23 -19.71 7.62
CA THR A 102 7.60 -18.64 8.43
C THR A 102 8.40 -17.34 8.34
N GLY A 103 9.72 -17.41 8.48
CA GLY A 103 10.58 -16.23 8.33
C GLY A 103 10.54 -15.65 6.90
N LEU A 104 10.53 -16.51 5.88
CA LEU A 104 10.38 -16.09 4.50
C LEU A 104 9.01 -15.43 4.26
N ALA A 105 7.94 -16.00 4.78
CA ALA A 105 6.60 -15.42 4.67
C ALA A 105 6.53 -14.05 5.37
N GLN A 106 7.18 -13.89 6.52
CA GLN A 106 7.29 -12.60 7.19
C GLN A 106 7.98 -11.56 6.31
N ALA A 107 9.10 -11.91 5.69
CA ALA A 107 9.83 -11.03 4.79
C ALA A 107 9.03 -10.69 3.51
N LEU A 108 8.26 -11.64 2.98
CA LEU A 108 7.40 -11.44 1.81
C LEU A 108 6.18 -10.58 2.15
N ASN A 109 5.52 -10.81 3.28
CA ASN A 109 4.40 -9.97 3.75
C ASN A 109 4.85 -8.50 3.95
N ALA A 110 6.05 -8.29 4.47
CA ALA A 110 6.61 -6.94 4.63
C ALA A 110 6.93 -6.25 3.29
N GLN A 111 7.01 -7.02 2.21
CA GLN A 111 7.19 -6.54 0.84
C GLN A 111 5.87 -6.54 0.04
N ASP A 112 4.70 -6.74 0.68
CA ASP A 112 3.38 -6.89 0.06
C ASP A 112 3.28 -8.05 -0.96
N TYR A 113 4.12 -9.08 -0.86
CA TYR A 113 3.99 -10.34 -1.59
C TYR A 113 3.13 -11.32 -0.81
N SER A 114 1.89 -10.90 -0.51
CA SER A 114 1.00 -11.61 0.42
C SER A 114 0.51 -12.95 -0.10
N ARG A 115 0.37 -13.13 -1.42
CA ARG A 115 0.00 -14.44 -2.02
C ARG A 115 1.13 -15.45 -1.88
N ALA A 116 2.36 -15.02 -2.19
CA ALA A 116 3.53 -15.86 -2.02
C ALA A 116 3.78 -16.20 -0.55
N ALA A 117 3.60 -15.24 0.36
CA ALA A 117 3.67 -15.46 1.80
C ALA A 117 2.63 -16.47 2.27
N TYR A 118 1.37 -16.29 1.85
CA TYR A 118 0.28 -17.20 2.18
C TYR A 118 0.54 -18.64 1.70
N ALA A 119 0.98 -18.79 0.44
CA ALA A 119 1.28 -20.10 -0.14
C ALA A 119 2.35 -20.88 0.64
N LEU A 120 3.31 -20.18 1.24
CA LEU A 120 4.35 -20.79 2.07
C LEU A 120 3.82 -21.32 3.42
N VAL A 121 2.91 -20.57 4.07
CA VAL A 121 2.49 -20.87 5.45
C VAL A 121 1.12 -21.57 5.53
N ALA A 122 0.32 -21.56 4.48
CA ALA A 122 -0.99 -22.24 4.44
C ALA A 122 -0.91 -23.75 4.77
N PRO A 123 0.12 -24.52 4.32
CA PRO A 123 0.24 -25.93 4.68
C PRO A 123 0.35 -26.17 6.20
N TYR A 124 0.83 -25.19 6.96
CA TYR A 124 0.99 -25.30 8.42
C TYR A 124 -0.22 -24.81 9.23
N ALA A 125 -1.28 -24.38 8.55
CA ALA A 125 -2.46 -23.77 9.20
C ALA A 125 -3.17 -24.73 10.19
N GLN A 126 -3.07 -26.05 9.98
CA GLN A 126 -3.65 -27.07 10.84
C GLN A 126 -2.68 -27.66 11.87
N GLY A 127 -1.41 -27.23 11.86
CA GLY A 127 -0.35 -27.72 12.75
C GLY A 127 -0.50 -27.21 14.19
N GLN A 128 0.24 -27.83 15.12
CA GLN A 128 0.30 -27.38 16.52
C GLN A 128 1.04 -26.05 16.66
N THR A 129 2.06 -25.82 15.86
CA THR A 129 2.88 -24.59 15.83
C THR A 129 2.52 -23.74 14.60
N LYS A 130 1.32 -23.13 14.64
CA LYS A 130 0.81 -22.37 13.50
C LYS A 130 1.54 -21.03 13.34
N PRO A 131 1.96 -20.63 12.14
CA PRO A 131 2.45 -19.29 11.86
C PRO A 131 1.29 -18.28 11.79
N THR A 132 0.54 -18.15 12.89
CA THR A 132 -0.76 -17.47 12.95
C THR A 132 -0.66 -15.99 12.51
N VAL A 133 0.37 -15.28 12.94
CA VAL A 133 0.55 -13.86 12.58
C VAL A 133 0.72 -13.68 11.08
N GLU A 134 1.52 -14.56 10.44
CA GLU A 134 1.78 -14.47 9.01
C GLU A 134 0.59 -14.90 8.17
N LEU A 135 -0.16 -15.91 8.61
CA LEU A 135 -1.43 -16.32 7.99
C LEU A 135 -2.48 -15.20 8.07
N LEU A 136 -2.66 -14.60 9.25
CA LEU A 136 -3.58 -13.49 9.46
C LEU A 136 -3.20 -12.29 8.56
N ARG A 137 -1.91 -11.91 8.58
CA ARG A 137 -1.41 -10.78 7.80
C ARG A 137 -1.64 -10.99 6.30
N ALA A 138 -1.21 -12.15 5.77
CA ALA A 138 -1.38 -12.46 4.36
C ALA A 138 -2.87 -12.48 3.95
N ALA A 139 -3.72 -13.15 4.73
CA ALA A 139 -5.15 -13.22 4.43
C ALA A 139 -5.83 -11.83 4.48
N GLN A 140 -5.50 -10.99 5.45
CA GLN A 140 -6.05 -9.62 5.53
C GLN A 140 -5.57 -8.73 4.38
N SER A 141 -4.28 -8.78 4.04
CA SER A 141 -3.72 -8.02 2.92
C SER A 141 -4.34 -8.41 1.57
N LEU A 142 -4.80 -9.66 1.45
CA LEU A 142 -5.50 -10.16 0.27
C LEU A 142 -7.01 -9.90 0.29
N GLY A 143 -7.54 -9.29 1.35
CA GLY A 143 -8.97 -9.06 1.52
C GLY A 143 -9.78 -10.33 1.90
N TRP A 144 -9.11 -11.43 2.28
CA TRP A 144 -9.75 -12.70 2.65
C TRP A 144 -10.15 -12.70 4.13
N GLN A 145 -11.04 -11.80 4.49
CA GLN A 145 -11.38 -11.50 5.89
C GLN A 145 -11.88 -12.72 6.68
N ASP A 146 -12.60 -13.66 6.02
CA ASP A 146 -13.12 -14.83 6.74
C ASP A 146 -12.07 -15.91 6.92
N ARG A 147 -11.13 -16.07 5.96
CA ARG A 147 -9.99 -16.95 6.21
C ARG A 147 -9.18 -16.40 7.38
N ALA A 148 -9.01 -15.07 7.42
CA ALA A 148 -8.37 -14.41 8.56
C ALA A 148 -9.14 -14.64 9.87
N ALA A 149 -10.49 -14.54 9.88
CA ALA A 149 -11.32 -14.84 11.03
C ALA A 149 -11.17 -16.29 11.49
N GLY A 150 -11.23 -17.26 10.57
CA GLY A 150 -11.02 -18.67 10.88
C GLY A 150 -9.63 -18.96 11.47
N TYR A 151 -8.58 -18.27 11.00
CA TYR A 151 -7.26 -18.40 11.61
C TYR A 151 -7.19 -17.78 13.00
N LEU A 152 -7.87 -16.65 13.22
CA LEU A 152 -7.95 -16.00 14.52
C LEU A 152 -8.66 -16.86 15.56
N ASP A 153 -9.80 -17.44 15.20
CA ASP A 153 -10.61 -18.30 16.08
C ASP A 153 -9.88 -19.59 16.46
N ALA A 154 -9.11 -20.15 15.52
CA ALA A 154 -8.31 -21.35 15.74
C ALA A 154 -6.93 -21.09 16.37
N ALA A 155 -6.60 -19.84 16.69
CA ALA A 155 -5.27 -19.47 17.15
C ALA A 155 -5.11 -19.57 18.67
N THR A 156 -3.93 -20.01 19.10
CA THR A 156 -3.43 -19.72 20.45
C THR A 156 -2.73 -18.35 20.38
N PRO A 157 -3.21 -17.33 21.12
CA PRO A 157 -2.59 -16.02 21.09
C PRO A 157 -1.11 -16.08 21.52
N PRO A 158 -0.21 -15.40 20.82
CA PRO A 158 1.17 -15.28 21.29
C PRO A 158 1.20 -14.47 22.60
N PRO A 159 2.31 -14.54 23.38
CA PRO A 159 2.47 -13.70 24.57
C PRO A 159 2.21 -12.22 24.23
N ALA A 160 1.43 -11.53 25.08
CA ALA A 160 0.99 -10.15 24.82
C ALA A 160 2.16 -9.16 24.67
N GLN A 161 3.28 -9.45 25.30
CA GLN A 161 4.49 -8.65 25.23
C GLN A 161 5.35 -9.03 24.02
N GLY A 162 6.07 -8.05 23.46
CA GLY A 162 6.97 -8.24 22.35
C GLY A 162 6.32 -8.01 20.97
N TYR A 163 7.13 -8.20 19.94
CA TYR A 163 6.75 -7.91 18.55
C TYR A 163 5.53 -8.74 18.09
N LEU A 164 5.55 -10.05 18.27
CA LEU A 164 4.47 -10.94 17.81
C LEU A 164 3.14 -10.65 18.51
N GLY A 165 3.15 -10.38 19.81
CA GLY A 165 1.96 -10.00 20.56
C GLY A 165 1.35 -8.68 20.05
N THR A 166 2.19 -7.69 19.81
CA THR A 166 1.77 -6.41 19.23
C THR A 166 1.18 -6.60 17.83
N GLN A 167 1.84 -7.34 16.95
CA GLN A 167 1.36 -7.60 15.59
C GLN A 167 0.03 -8.37 15.60
N TYR A 168 -0.08 -9.40 16.44
CA TYR A 168 -1.32 -10.16 16.59
C TYR A 168 -2.49 -9.28 17.04
N ARG A 169 -2.27 -8.41 18.04
CA ARG A 169 -3.29 -7.46 18.52
C ARG A 169 -3.73 -6.53 17.39
N LEU A 170 -2.78 -5.91 16.67
CA LEU A 170 -3.09 -5.00 15.58
C LEU A 170 -3.89 -5.68 14.48
N LEU A 171 -3.50 -6.88 14.05
CA LEU A 171 -4.22 -7.66 13.04
C LEU A 171 -5.62 -8.06 13.50
N LYS A 172 -5.77 -8.46 14.77
CA LYS A 172 -7.07 -8.76 15.37
C LYS A 172 -8.00 -7.56 15.37
N ASP A 173 -7.48 -6.38 15.74
CA ASP A 173 -8.25 -5.13 15.76
C ASP A 173 -8.63 -4.69 14.33
N ASP A 174 -7.71 -4.84 13.35
CA ASP A 174 -8.02 -4.58 11.94
C ASP A 174 -9.11 -5.50 11.42
N LEU A 175 -9.05 -6.78 11.77
CA LEU A 175 -10.07 -7.75 11.36
C LEU A 175 -11.43 -7.44 11.99
N ARG A 176 -11.47 -7.10 13.29
CA ARG A 176 -12.69 -6.68 13.96
C ARG A 176 -13.30 -5.43 13.31
N PHE A 177 -12.46 -4.44 13.00
CA PHE A 177 -12.89 -3.27 12.25
C PHE A 177 -13.46 -3.66 10.88
N ALA A 178 -12.76 -4.53 10.15
CA ALA A 178 -13.17 -4.97 8.82
C ALA A 178 -14.50 -5.74 8.82
N LEU A 179 -14.83 -6.47 9.88
CA LEU A 179 -16.05 -7.29 9.98
C LEU A 179 -17.23 -6.58 10.65
N ALA A 180 -17.02 -5.49 11.37
CA ALA A 180 -18.08 -4.73 12.03
C ALA A 180 -18.86 -3.86 11.03
N PRO A 181 -20.13 -3.51 11.36
CA PRO A 181 -20.78 -2.36 10.74
C PRO A 181 -19.95 -1.09 11.03
N GLN A 182 -19.99 -0.11 10.14
CA GLN A 182 -19.16 1.10 10.27
C GLN A 182 -19.99 2.35 10.03
N VAL A 183 -19.69 3.39 10.81
CA VAL A 183 -20.05 4.76 10.48
C VAL A 183 -18.82 5.48 9.98
N GLU A 184 -19.00 6.30 8.94
CA GLU A 184 -17.97 7.12 8.34
C GLU A 184 -18.45 8.56 8.29
N GLY A 185 -17.57 9.50 8.64
CA GLY A 185 -17.74 10.92 8.37
C GLY A 185 -16.55 11.37 7.55
N ASP A 186 -16.82 12.17 6.52
CA ASP A 186 -15.79 12.76 5.69
C ASP A 186 -16.01 14.27 5.54
N PHE A 187 -14.90 14.98 5.41
CA PHE A 187 -14.83 16.41 5.25
C PHE A 187 -13.73 16.72 4.23
N GLY A 188 -14.06 17.52 3.22
CA GLY A 188 -13.11 18.00 2.22
C GLY A 188 -13.25 19.51 2.04
N TYR A 189 -12.13 20.20 1.97
CA TYR A 189 -12.08 21.62 1.61
C TYR A 189 -10.97 21.84 0.59
N SER A 190 -11.25 22.61 -0.45
CA SER A 190 -10.21 23.11 -1.35
C SER A 190 -10.46 24.56 -1.72
N HIS A 191 -9.35 25.28 -1.93
CA HIS A 191 -9.34 26.66 -2.40
C HIS A 191 -8.21 26.84 -3.41
N ASP A 192 -8.50 27.50 -4.53
CA ASP A 192 -7.53 27.75 -5.57
C ASP A 192 -7.25 29.24 -5.80
N SER A 193 -6.23 29.53 -6.63
CA SER A 193 -5.82 30.90 -6.94
C SER A 193 -6.84 31.69 -7.73
N ASP A 194 -7.83 31.04 -8.32
CA ASP A 194 -8.86 31.68 -9.13
C ASP A 194 -10.12 31.97 -8.30
N GLY A 195 -10.07 31.66 -7.01
CA GLY A 195 -11.14 31.92 -6.05
C GLY A 195 -12.21 30.85 -6.00
N LEU A 196 -11.95 29.65 -6.59
CA LEU A 196 -12.87 28.53 -6.44
C LEU A 196 -12.68 27.87 -5.08
N ASP A 197 -13.72 27.93 -4.26
CA ASP A 197 -13.87 27.23 -3.00
C ASP A 197 -14.76 25.99 -3.18
N THR A 198 -14.29 24.85 -2.71
CA THR A 198 -15.10 23.64 -2.63
C THR A 198 -15.09 23.11 -1.20
N LEU A 199 -16.28 22.94 -0.62
CA LEU A 199 -16.47 22.34 0.69
C LEU A 199 -17.34 21.09 0.55
N HIS A 200 -16.82 19.94 0.92
CA HIS A 200 -17.52 18.67 0.93
C HIS A 200 -17.73 18.19 2.36
N VAL A 201 -18.92 17.71 2.67
CA VAL A 201 -19.25 17.03 3.93
C VAL A 201 -20.07 15.80 3.61
N GLY A 202 -19.65 14.66 4.11
CA GLY A 202 -20.31 13.38 3.90
C GLY A 202 -20.48 12.58 5.18
N ALA A 203 -21.48 11.71 5.17
CA ALA A 203 -21.69 10.70 6.18
C ALA A 203 -22.14 9.40 5.53
N ALA A 204 -21.58 8.27 5.97
CA ALA A 204 -21.97 6.96 5.47
C ALA A 204 -22.18 5.96 6.61
N TYR A 205 -23.07 5.02 6.35
CA TYR A 205 -23.23 3.82 7.14
C TYR A 205 -22.99 2.59 6.27
N ARG A 206 -22.07 1.74 6.69
CA ARG A 206 -21.75 0.48 6.02
C ARG A 206 -22.18 -0.68 6.90
N PHE A 207 -23.01 -1.56 6.37
CA PHE A 207 -23.43 -2.78 7.06
C PHE A 207 -22.25 -3.71 7.30
N ALA A 208 -22.39 -4.64 8.22
CA ALA A 208 -21.42 -5.75 8.33
C ALA A 208 -21.34 -6.51 6.99
N PRO A 209 -20.15 -7.01 6.60
CA PRO A 209 -20.04 -7.78 5.39
C PRO A 209 -20.85 -9.08 5.49
N PHE A 210 -21.52 -9.42 4.40
CA PHE A 210 -22.23 -10.67 4.24
C PHE A 210 -21.46 -11.56 3.27
N ARG A 211 -21.43 -12.86 3.56
CA ARG A 211 -20.75 -13.84 2.75
C ARG A 211 -21.64 -14.98 2.31
N ARG A 212 -21.42 -15.46 1.07
CA ARG A 212 -22.06 -16.65 0.55
C ARG A 212 -21.10 -17.39 -0.39
N GLY A 213 -20.54 -18.51 0.07
CA GLY A 213 -19.52 -19.25 -0.69
C GLY A 213 -18.27 -18.39 -0.93
N ASP A 214 -17.85 -18.28 -2.19
CA ASP A 214 -16.67 -17.49 -2.60
C ASP A 214 -16.95 -16.01 -2.77
N TRP A 215 -18.11 -15.52 -2.36
CA TRP A 215 -18.53 -14.14 -2.48
C TRP A 215 -18.56 -13.47 -1.11
N SER A 216 -17.92 -12.34 -1.00
CA SER A 216 -18.07 -11.41 0.12
C SER A 216 -18.67 -10.12 -0.40
N GLN A 217 -19.66 -9.59 0.29
CA GLN A 217 -20.29 -8.31 -0.07
C GLN A 217 -20.54 -7.46 1.15
N ARG A 218 -20.28 -6.17 1.02
CA ARG A 218 -20.64 -5.15 2.00
C ARG A 218 -21.45 -4.08 1.31
N TRP A 219 -22.59 -3.76 1.85
CA TRP A 219 -23.44 -2.68 1.39
C TRP A 219 -23.41 -1.53 2.38
N GLY A 220 -23.83 -0.36 1.94
CA GLY A 220 -23.94 0.83 2.78
C GLY A 220 -24.78 1.90 2.10
N VAL A 221 -24.99 2.98 2.81
CA VAL A 221 -25.65 4.19 2.32
C VAL A 221 -24.82 5.39 2.71
N ALA A 222 -24.77 6.41 1.83
CA ALA A 222 -24.08 7.66 2.11
C ALA A 222 -24.99 8.84 1.77
N ALA A 223 -24.79 9.95 2.46
CA ALA A 223 -25.40 11.23 2.15
C ALA A 223 -24.29 12.29 2.15
N ASN A 224 -24.19 13.03 1.07
CA ASN A 224 -23.15 14.01 0.86
C ASN A 224 -23.75 15.37 0.48
N THR A 225 -23.04 16.43 0.85
CA THR A 225 -23.27 17.77 0.32
C THR A 225 -21.93 18.39 -0.07
N THR A 226 -21.90 18.98 -1.25
CA THR A 226 -20.72 19.70 -1.75
C THR A 226 -21.13 21.12 -2.09
N ARG A 227 -20.55 22.09 -1.40
CA ARG A 227 -20.67 23.51 -1.76
C ARG A 227 -19.55 23.87 -2.72
N VAL A 228 -19.91 24.52 -3.81
CA VAL A 228 -18.98 25.08 -4.81
C VAL A 228 -19.25 26.58 -4.89
N ASP A 229 -18.22 27.38 -4.74
CA ASP A 229 -18.30 28.85 -4.66
C ASP A 229 -17.11 29.45 -5.43
N ASP A 230 -17.38 30.23 -6.46
CA ASP A 230 -16.34 30.91 -7.27
C ASP A 230 -16.19 32.41 -6.92
N GLY A 231 -16.79 32.83 -5.80
CA GLY A 231 -16.86 34.21 -5.34
C GLY A 231 -17.97 35.04 -6.03
N ARG A 232 -18.64 34.50 -7.03
CA ARG A 232 -19.78 35.13 -7.72
C ARG A 232 -21.09 34.49 -7.32
N GLN A 233 -21.12 33.17 -7.35
CA GLN A 233 -22.28 32.37 -6.98
C GLN A 233 -21.85 31.15 -6.17
N MET A 234 -22.76 30.72 -5.31
CA MET A 234 -22.61 29.54 -4.48
C MET A 234 -23.63 28.50 -4.91
N ARG A 235 -23.17 27.30 -5.19
CA ARG A 235 -23.98 26.14 -5.57
C ARG A 235 -23.82 25.01 -4.57
N HIS A 236 -24.86 24.23 -4.40
CA HIS A 236 -24.84 23.00 -3.60
C HIS A 236 -25.12 21.81 -4.50
N LEU A 237 -24.34 20.76 -4.32
CA LEU A 237 -24.57 19.44 -4.89
C LEU A 237 -24.87 18.51 -3.71
N ASP A 238 -26.11 18.07 -3.58
CA ASP A 238 -26.53 17.11 -2.57
C ASP A 238 -26.73 15.75 -3.22
N ASP A 239 -26.30 14.67 -2.58
CA ASP A 239 -26.56 13.32 -3.09
C ASP A 239 -26.82 12.31 -1.98
N LEU A 240 -27.50 11.25 -2.36
CA LEU A 240 -27.68 10.03 -1.60
C LEU A 240 -27.14 8.87 -2.42
N SER A 241 -26.30 8.04 -1.83
CA SER A 241 -25.66 6.96 -2.54
C SER A 241 -25.89 5.61 -1.89
N LEU A 242 -26.08 4.57 -2.69
CA LEU A 242 -25.91 3.18 -2.32
C LEU A 242 -24.45 2.79 -2.53
N LEU A 243 -23.81 2.34 -1.49
CA LEU A 243 -22.43 1.87 -1.51
C LEU A 243 -22.43 0.34 -1.60
N GLY A 244 -21.54 -0.21 -2.43
CA GLY A 244 -21.33 -1.64 -2.57
C GLY A 244 -19.86 -1.98 -2.65
N GLN A 245 -19.45 -3.03 -1.92
CA GLN A 245 -18.13 -3.61 -2.04
C GLN A 245 -18.31 -5.11 -2.19
N LEU A 246 -17.85 -5.67 -3.31
CA LEU A 246 -17.98 -7.10 -3.63
C LEU A 246 -16.59 -7.67 -3.87
N SER A 247 -16.30 -8.79 -3.22
CA SER A 247 -15.12 -9.62 -3.51
C SER A 247 -15.61 -10.96 -4.05
N ILE A 248 -15.12 -11.37 -5.23
CA ILE A 248 -15.53 -12.58 -5.93
C ILE A 248 -14.30 -13.48 -6.10
N GLY A 249 -14.35 -14.64 -5.48
CA GLY A 249 -13.19 -15.52 -5.40
C GLY A 249 -12.01 -14.82 -4.72
N ASP A 250 -10.80 -15.23 -5.09
CA ASP A 250 -9.57 -14.74 -4.47
C ASP A 250 -8.97 -13.51 -5.16
N ASN A 251 -9.52 -13.09 -6.29
CA ASN A 251 -8.83 -12.20 -7.22
C ASN A 251 -9.62 -10.98 -7.66
N HIS A 252 -10.93 -10.94 -7.52
CA HIS A 252 -11.76 -9.86 -8.04
C HIS A 252 -12.36 -9.04 -6.89
N ASN A 253 -12.22 -7.71 -6.99
CA ASN A 253 -12.89 -6.75 -6.13
C ASN A 253 -13.65 -5.76 -6.99
N ILE A 254 -14.88 -5.42 -6.60
CA ILE A 254 -15.72 -4.43 -7.24
C ILE A 254 -16.19 -3.47 -6.16
N ASP A 255 -15.94 -2.19 -6.36
CA ASP A 255 -16.45 -1.11 -5.52
C ASP A 255 -17.48 -0.32 -6.32
N LEU A 256 -18.62 -0.03 -5.70
CA LEU A 256 -19.77 0.65 -6.29
C LEU A 256 -20.19 1.82 -5.39
N ASP A 257 -20.51 2.91 -6.01
CA ASP A 257 -21.21 4.05 -5.42
C ASP A 257 -22.20 4.55 -6.47
N LEU A 258 -23.49 4.57 -6.18
CA LEU A 258 -24.51 4.96 -7.14
C LEU A 258 -25.69 5.64 -6.45
N GLY A 259 -26.08 6.79 -6.93
CA GLY A 259 -27.25 7.46 -6.36
C GLY A 259 -27.73 8.68 -7.11
N PRO A 260 -28.93 9.16 -6.74
CA PRO A 260 -29.47 10.43 -7.21
C PRO A 260 -28.72 11.59 -6.53
N GLY A 261 -28.50 12.64 -7.31
CA GLY A 261 -28.04 13.93 -6.83
C GLY A 261 -28.95 15.07 -7.28
N ARG A 262 -28.81 16.23 -6.62
CA ARG A 262 -29.54 17.45 -6.97
C ARG A 262 -28.68 18.69 -6.75
N SER A 263 -28.98 19.75 -7.52
CA SER A 263 -28.49 21.11 -7.31
C SER A 263 -29.58 22.08 -7.68
N GLY A 264 -30.18 22.74 -6.68
CA GLY A 264 -31.38 23.54 -6.94
C GLY A 264 -32.51 22.71 -7.57
N GLY A 265 -32.98 23.15 -8.77
CA GLY A 265 -33.98 22.41 -9.55
C GLY A 265 -33.43 21.31 -10.46
N TRP A 266 -32.12 21.14 -10.53
CA TRP A 266 -31.48 20.13 -11.35
C TRP A 266 -31.35 18.81 -10.60
N HIS A 267 -31.85 17.73 -11.20
CA HIS A 267 -31.74 16.36 -10.70
C HIS A 267 -30.89 15.53 -11.65
N TYR A 268 -29.99 14.70 -11.11
CA TYR A 268 -29.08 13.86 -11.90
C TYR A 268 -28.82 12.53 -11.20
N TRP A 269 -28.28 11.60 -11.95
CA TRP A 269 -27.69 10.38 -11.40
C TRP A 269 -26.18 10.48 -11.46
N GLN A 270 -25.53 10.09 -10.39
CA GLN A 270 -24.08 9.97 -10.31
C GLN A 270 -23.67 8.61 -9.78
N GLY A 271 -22.41 8.28 -9.92
CA GLY A 271 -21.85 7.09 -9.31
C GLY A 271 -20.52 6.68 -9.89
N THR A 272 -19.89 5.74 -9.20
CA THR A 272 -18.64 5.12 -9.60
C THR A 272 -18.78 3.60 -9.55
N ALA A 273 -18.08 2.93 -10.47
CA ALA A 273 -17.88 1.49 -10.43
C ALA A 273 -16.42 1.21 -10.74
N HIS A 274 -15.73 0.52 -9.84
CA HIS A 274 -14.35 0.12 -10.02
C HIS A 274 -14.22 -1.38 -9.87
N TRP A 275 -13.60 -2.02 -10.86
CA TRP A 275 -13.25 -3.42 -10.84
C TRP A 275 -11.73 -3.57 -10.79
N ASN A 276 -11.24 -4.41 -9.88
CA ASN A 276 -9.86 -4.76 -9.75
C ASN A 276 -9.70 -6.28 -9.82
N TRP A 277 -8.77 -6.73 -10.63
CA TRP A 277 -8.37 -8.12 -10.75
C TRP A 277 -6.90 -8.28 -10.43
N GLN A 278 -6.59 -9.04 -9.39
CA GLN A 278 -5.24 -9.24 -8.86
C GLN A 278 -4.92 -10.73 -8.79
N PRO A 279 -4.50 -11.38 -9.90
CA PRO A 279 -4.23 -12.82 -9.93
C PRO A 279 -2.94 -13.23 -9.21
N GLY A 280 -2.01 -12.28 -9.01
CA GLY A 280 -0.72 -12.49 -8.38
C GLY A 280 -0.23 -11.25 -7.64
N ASP A 281 0.96 -11.35 -7.01
CA ASP A 281 1.54 -10.22 -6.28
C ASP A 281 2.21 -9.19 -7.21
N SER A 282 2.55 -9.58 -8.45
CA SER A 282 3.33 -8.74 -9.37
C SER A 282 2.50 -8.08 -10.47
N PHE A 283 1.26 -8.46 -10.63
CA PHE A 283 0.42 -7.95 -11.71
C PHE A 283 -1.05 -7.89 -11.30
N GLY A 284 -1.72 -6.82 -11.72
CA GLY A 284 -3.16 -6.64 -11.61
C GLY A 284 -3.68 -5.77 -12.75
N LEU A 285 -4.98 -5.88 -13.00
CA LEU A 285 -5.73 -5.03 -13.93
C LEU A 285 -6.84 -4.31 -13.19
N SER A 286 -7.19 -3.13 -13.67
CA SER A 286 -8.35 -2.36 -13.19
C SER A 286 -9.16 -1.81 -14.34
N ALA A 287 -10.47 -1.68 -14.12
CA ALA A 287 -11.36 -0.92 -14.98
C ALA A 287 -12.27 -0.07 -14.11
N GLY A 288 -12.61 1.12 -14.59
CA GLY A 288 -13.45 2.06 -13.87
C GLY A 288 -14.44 2.74 -14.79
N ALA A 289 -15.60 3.05 -14.23
CA ALA A 289 -16.59 3.94 -14.82
C ALA A 289 -17.03 4.94 -13.73
N GLU A 290 -17.15 6.20 -14.11
CA GLU A 290 -17.59 7.26 -13.22
C GLU A 290 -18.55 8.18 -13.96
N ARG A 291 -19.59 8.64 -13.28
CA ARG A 291 -20.51 9.67 -13.75
C ARG A 291 -20.70 10.69 -12.65
N ALA A 292 -20.36 11.94 -12.92
CA ALA A 292 -20.47 13.01 -11.92
C ALA A 292 -20.70 14.38 -12.56
N PRO A 293 -21.25 15.35 -11.84
CA PRO A 293 -21.23 16.76 -12.20
C PRO A 293 -19.80 17.27 -12.32
N VAL A 294 -19.55 18.22 -13.21
CA VAL A 294 -18.29 18.98 -13.22
C VAL A 294 -18.32 19.99 -12.07
N PRO A 295 -17.35 19.96 -11.12
CA PRO A 295 -17.43 20.72 -9.87
C PRO A 295 -16.94 22.17 -10.03
N THR A 296 -17.49 22.92 -10.96
CA THR A 296 -17.33 24.37 -11.10
C THR A 296 -18.70 25.03 -11.13
N ASP A 297 -18.81 26.27 -10.65
CA ASP A 297 -20.10 26.97 -10.58
C ASP A 297 -20.80 27.04 -11.94
N ILE A 298 -20.10 27.49 -12.97
CA ILE A 298 -20.64 27.63 -14.33
C ILE A 298 -21.02 26.28 -14.90
N ALA A 299 -20.24 25.22 -14.67
CA ALA A 299 -20.58 23.89 -15.15
C ALA A 299 -21.85 23.34 -14.48
N ILE A 300 -22.03 23.59 -13.18
CA ILE A 300 -23.25 23.23 -12.45
C ILE A 300 -24.45 24.01 -12.97
N GLU A 301 -24.30 25.30 -13.26
CA GLU A 301 -25.34 26.13 -13.87
C GLU A 301 -25.82 25.59 -15.21
N HIS A 302 -24.88 25.12 -16.01
CA HIS A 302 -25.17 24.52 -17.31
C HIS A 302 -25.49 23.03 -17.25
N HIS A 303 -25.68 22.46 -16.08
CA HIS A 303 -25.98 21.04 -15.84
C HIS A 303 -24.97 20.09 -16.49
N LEU A 304 -23.69 20.45 -16.44
CA LEU A 304 -22.64 19.64 -17.05
C LEU A 304 -22.31 18.40 -16.22
N ILE A 305 -22.38 17.26 -16.89
CA ILE A 305 -22.04 15.94 -16.36
C ILE A 305 -21.00 15.31 -17.28
N TYR A 306 -20.07 14.61 -16.70
CA TYR A 306 -19.18 13.74 -17.44
C TYR A 306 -19.42 12.26 -17.13
N ASN A 307 -19.10 11.41 -18.11
CA ASN A 307 -18.89 9.98 -17.91
C ASN A 307 -17.42 9.68 -18.22
N LEU A 308 -16.71 9.13 -17.26
CA LEU A 308 -15.31 8.74 -17.38
C LEU A 308 -15.23 7.22 -17.39
N TYR A 309 -14.48 6.68 -18.32
CA TYR A 309 -14.15 5.26 -18.40
C TYR A 309 -12.63 5.11 -18.35
N SER A 310 -12.15 4.17 -17.57
CA SER A 310 -10.73 3.95 -17.42
C SER A 310 -10.37 2.48 -17.45
N VAL A 311 -9.16 2.20 -17.91
CA VAL A 311 -8.51 0.90 -17.79
C VAL A 311 -7.07 1.12 -17.32
N GLY A 312 -6.62 0.29 -16.42
CA GLY A 312 -5.29 0.42 -15.86
C GLY A 312 -4.65 -0.92 -15.54
N ALA A 313 -3.39 -0.88 -15.23
CA ALA A 313 -2.64 -2.02 -14.72
C ALA A 313 -1.84 -1.63 -13.47
N ASN A 314 -1.59 -2.62 -12.64
CA ASN A 314 -0.64 -2.53 -11.54
C ASN A 314 0.46 -3.56 -11.83
N VAL A 315 1.67 -3.07 -12.11
CA VAL A 315 2.82 -3.93 -12.44
C VAL A 315 3.89 -3.70 -11.39
N ARG A 316 4.37 -4.78 -10.79
CA ARG A 316 5.44 -4.79 -9.80
C ARG A 316 6.61 -5.60 -10.35
N PRO A 317 7.59 -4.95 -11.02
CA PRO A 317 8.77 -5.66 -11.53
C PRO A 317 9.58 -6.33 -10.42
N ASP A 318 9.62 -5.70 -9.25
CA ASP A 318 10.19 -6.25 -8.01
C ASP A 318 9.46 -5.70 -6.76
N ALA A 319 9.94 -6.04 -5.57
CA ALA A 319 9.33 -5.64 -4.30
C ALA A 319 9.29 -4.12 -4.05
N ARG A 320 10.04 -3.33 -4.80
CA ARG A 320 10.25 -1.90 -4.54
C ARG A 320 9.51 -1.00 -5.50
N TRP A 321 9.20 -1.50 -6.70
CA TRP A 321 8.62 -0.71 -7.77
C TRP A 321 7.16 -1.05 -8.00
N TYR A 322 6.32 -0.03 -8.08
CA TYR A 322 4.96 -0.10 -8.57
C TYR A 322 4.83 0.79 -9.79
N VAL A 323 4.38 0.24 -10.89
CA VAL A 323 4.13 0.95 -12.14
C VAL A 323 2.64 0.88 -12.45
N LEU A 324 1.99 2.03 -12.48
CA LEU A 324 0.52 2.17 -12.55
C LEU A 324 0.15 2.99 -13.81
N PRO A 325 0.19 2.40 -15.01
CA PRO A 325 -0.35 3.04 -16.21
C PRO A 325 -1.88 2.98 -16.20
N THR A 326 -2.51 4.07 -16.64
CA THR A 326 -3.96 4.16 -16.81
C THR A 326 -4.26 4.88 -18.11
N TYR A 327 -5.16 4.36 -18.91
CA TYR A 327 -5.82 5.05 -20.03
C TYR A 327 -7.23 5.41 -19.60
N TYR A 328 -7.73 6.57 -20.03
CA TYR A 328 -9.10 6.99 -19.76
C TYR A 328 -9.70 7.77 -20.92
N ARG A 329 -11.04 7.67 -21.02
CA ARG A 329 -11.88 8.51 -21.87
C ARG A 329 -12.93 9.16 -21.00
N GLN A 330 -13.10 10.48 -21.13
CA GLN A 330 -14.10 11.29 -20.44
C GLN A 330 -15.00 11.98 -21.46
N ASN A 331 -16.28 11.67 -21.41
CA ASN A 331 -17.29 12.26 -22.29
C ASN A 331 -18.17 13.22 -21.50
N PHE A 332 -18.33 14.43 -21.97
CA PHE A 332 -19.17 15.45 -21.37
C PHE A 332 -20.49 15.55 -22.13
N ASN A 333 -21.58 15.97 -21.46
CA ASN A 333 -22.88 16.11 -22.09
C ASN A 333 -23.02 17.39 -22.96
N ASP A 334 -22.00 18.25 -23.00
CA ASP A 334 -21.88 19.37 -23.97
C ASP A 334 -21.33 18.93 -25.35
N GLY A 335 -21.04 17.64 -25.51
CA GLY A 335 -20.50 17.07 -26.75
C GLY A 335 -18.97 16.99 -26.78
N ASN A 336 -18.30 17.55 -25.80
CA ASN A 336 -16.84 17.41 -25.65
C ASN A 336 -16.47 16.01 -25.18
N HIS A 337 -15.28 15.55 -25.58
CA HIS A 337 -14.65 14.38 -24.98
C HIS A 337 -13.13 14.58 -24.82
N ARG A 338 -12.58 13.90 -23.84
CA ARG A 338 -11.15 13.81 -23.58
C ARG A 338 -10.68 12.38 -23.65
N ASP A 339 -9.59 12.16 -24.36
CA ASP A 339 -8.81 10.93 -24.32
C ASP A 339 -7.48 11.21 -23.66
N GLY A 340 -7.11 10.38 -22.70
CA GLY A 340 -5.90 10.64 -21.94
C GLY A 340 -5.29 9.41 -21.29
N GLY A 341 -4.15 9.62 -20.68
CA GLY A 341 -3.46 8.60 -19.91
C GLY A 341 -2.68 9.19 -18.77
N SER A 342 -2.42 8.37 -17.79
CA SER A 342 -1.52 8.67 -16.70
C SER A 342 -0.56 7.52 -16.44
N LEU A 343 0.60 7.86 -15.91
CA LEU A 343 1.60 6.91 -15.43
C LEU A 343 2.03 7.36 -14.05
N ARG A 344 1.95 6.48 -13.09
CA ARG A 344 2.51 6.68 -11.75
C ARG A 344 3.51 5.56 -11.47
N VAL A 345 4.71 5.95 -11.08
CA VAL A 345 5.77 5.00 -10.69
C VAL A 345 6.15 5.32 -9.26
N LEU A 346 6.01 4.34 -8.39
CA LEU A 346 6.34 4.46 -6.98
C LEU A 346 7.56 3.61 -6.67
N LEU A 347 8.53 4.21 -6.00
CA LEU A 347 9.60 3.50 -5.31
C LEU A 347 9.19 3.38 -3.83
N SER A 348 8.97 2.16 -3.37
CA SER A 348 8.60 1.88 -1.97
C SER A 348 9.61 2.50 -1.00
N PRO A 349 9.16 3.14 0.08
CA PRO A 349 10.06 3.73 1.05
C PRO A 349 11.00 2.69 1.68
N TYR A 350 12.26 3.08 1.84
CA TYR A 350 13.29 2.34 2.56
C TYR A 350 13.37 2.81 3.99
N ASP A 351 13.37 1.88 4.92
CA ASP A 351 13.62 2.17 6.33
C ASP A 351 15.07 2.66 6.50
N ILE A 352 15.21 3.80 7.16
CA ILE A 352 16.50 4.34 7.56
C ILE A 352 16.87 3.67 8.89
N ALA A 353 17.99 2.95 8.90
CA ALA A 353 18.46 2.23 10.08
C ALA A 353 18.48 3.11 11.34
N ASP A 354 18.08 2.54 12.46
CA ASP A 354 18.02 3.17 13.78
C ASP A 354 17.10 4.41 13.87
N THR A 355 16.20 4.59 12.87
CA THR A 355 15.20 5.66 12.87
C THR A 355 13.80 5.10 12.72
N ARG A 356 12.80 5.97 12.86
CA ARG A 356 11.40 5.66 12.55
C ARG A 356 10.98 6.21 11.18
N MET A 357 11.96 6.48 10.33
CA MET A 357 11.76 7.10 9.02
C MET A 357 12.03 6.12 7.89
N ALA A 358 11.24 6.25 6.84
CA ALA A 358 11.49 5.60 5.57
C ALA A 358 11.40 6.64 4.44
N ILE A 359 12.23 6.50 3.40
CA ILE A 359 12.28 7.41 2.25
C ILE A 359 12.07 6.64 0.97
N GLY A 360 11.17 7.11 0.13
CA GLY A 360 10.85 6.59 -1.19
C GLY A 360 10.80 7.67 -2.25
N GLY A 361 10.39 7.30 -3.44
CA GLY A 361 10.25 8.21 -4.57
C GLY A 361 8.93 8.02 -5.30
N GLU A 362 8.51 9.04 -6.02
CA GLU A 362 7.35 9.00 -6.89
C GLU A 362 7.65 9.76 -8.19
N PHE A 363 7.31 9.15 -9.32
CA PHE A 363 7.18 9.82 -10.59
C PHE A 363 5.72 9.77 -11.01
N SER A 364 5.16 10.90 -11.45
CA SER A 364 3.82 10.96 -12.02
C SER A 364 3.83 11.73 -13.34
N ALA A 365 3.07 11.22 -14.31
CA ALA A 365 2.83 11.89 -15.58
C ALA A 365 1.36 11.76 -15.96
N ARG A 366 0.82 12.79 -16.61
CA ARG A 366 -0.55 12.79 -17.15
C ARG A 366 -0.55 13.53 -18.48
N ILE A 367 -1.31 12.97 -19.43
CA ILE A 367 -1.54 13.58 -20.74
C ILE A 367 -3.02 13.47 -21.08
N PHE A 368 -3.58 14.45 -21.78
CA PHE A 368 -4.87 14.31 -22.45
C PHE A 368 -5.01 15.30 -23.61
N HIS A 369 -5.96 14.97 -24.49
CA HIS A 369 -6.42 15.77 -25.60
C HIS A 369 -7.94 15.93 -25.52
N SER A 370 -8.46 17.16 -25.73
CA SER A 370 -9.87 17.47 -25.81
C SER A 370 -10.26 17.77 -27.25
N ASN A 371 -11.38 17.19 -27.73
CA ASN A 371 -11.83 17.40 -29.12
C ASN A 371 -12.50 18.77 -29.35
N GLN A 372 -13.08 19.36 -28.31
CA GLN A 372 -13.72 20.68 -28.35
C GLN A 372 -13.16 21.54 -27.20
N PRO A 373 -11.94 22.11 -27.37
CA PRO A 373 -11.38 22.94 -26.34
C PRO A 373 -12.24 24.19 -26.13
N SER A 374 -12.48 24.54 -24.87
CA SER A 374 -13.25 25.72 -24.46
C SER A 374 -12.65 26.31 -23.21
N HIS A 375 -12.90 27.59 -22.98
CA HIS A 375 -12.39 28.31 -21.83
C HIS A 375 -13.57 28.84 -20.97
N GLY A 376 -13.36 28.86 -19.67
CA GLY A 376 -14.23 29.59 -18.72
C GLY A 376 -15.34 28.78 -18.08
N VAL A 377 -15.67 27.57 -18.54
CA VAL A 377 -16.67 26.71 -17.90
C VAL A 377 -16.02 25.69 -16.98
N TYR A 378 -14.99 25.05 -17.47
CA TYR A 378 -14.14 24.11 -16.75
C TYR A 378 -12.78 24.05 -17.44
N PHE A 379 -11.76 23.51 -16.76
CA PHE A 379 -10.44 23.35 -17.37
C PHE A 379 -10.49 22.41 -18.57
N ASN A 380 -10.40 22.95 -19.79
CA ASN A 380 -10.59 22.20 -21.03
C ASN A 380 -9.65 22.65 -22.16
N PRO A 381 -8.31 22.53 -21.99
CA PRO A 381 -7.38 22.84 -23.06
C PRO A 381 -7.45 21.79 -24.18
N ALA A 382 -6.98 22.16 -25.37
CA ALA A 382 -6.84 21.22 -26.48
C ALA A 382 -5.85 20.09 -26.13
N ASN A 383 -4.73 20.47 -25.53
CA ASN A 383 -3.68 19.54 -25.14
C ASN A 383 -3.14 19.86 -23.74
N TYR A 384 -3.05 18.84 -22.91
CA TYR A 384 -2.45 18.92 -21.60
C TYR A 384 -1.44 17.81 -21.40
N ARG A 385 -0.30 18.15 -20.84
CA ARG A 385 0.69 17.18 -20.35
C ARG A 385 1.40 17.69 -19.11
N THR A 386 1.65 16.85 -18.16
CA THR A 386 2.45 17.14 -16.97
C THR A 386 3.30 15.95 -16.60
N ALA A 387 4.46 16.22 -16.02
CA ALA A 387 5.31 15.22 -15.40
C ALA A 387 5.97 15.81 -14.16
N GLN A 388 6.01 15.04 -13.06
CA GLN A 388 6.58 15.45 -11.79
C GLN A 388 7.42 14.30 -11.21
N PHE A 389 8.49 14.68 -10.50
CA PHE A 389 9.31 13.83 -9.67
C PHE A 389 9.16 14.25 -8.21
N GLY A 390 8.98 13.30 -7.30
CA GLY A 390 8.80 13.57 -5.88
C GLY A 390 9.58 12.63 -4.98
N LEU A 391 9.88 13.14 -3.78
CA LEU A 391 10.36 12.36 -2.66
C LEU A 391 9.22 12.12 -1.67
N VAL A 392 9.17 10.90 -1.16
CA VAL A 392 8.19 10.47 -0.18
C VAL A 392 8.93 10.12 1.11
N GLY A 393 8.58 10.81 2.20
CA GLY A 393 9.00 10.45 3.55
C GLY A 393 7.85 9.80 4.31
N VAL A 394 8.13 8.75 5.05
CA VAL A 394 7.19 8.12 5.99
C VAL A 394 7.82 8.12 7.36
N TYR A 395 7.11 8.62 8.36
CA TYR A 395 7.51 8.61 9.75
C TYR A 395 6.51 7.82 10.59
N SER A 396 6.96 6.73 11.20
CA SER A 396 6.15 5.92 12.11
C SER A 396 6.21 6.54 13.52
N ILE A 397 5.19 7.34 13.88
CA ILE A 397 5.08 7.95 15.21
C ILE A 397 5.06 6.85 16.28
N ASN A 398 4.24 5.83 16.02
CA ASN A 398 4.17 4.58 16.77
C ASN A 398 3.56 3.49 15.86
N PRO A 399 3.35 2.24 16.30
CA PRO A 399 2.76 1.19 15.46
C PRO A 399 1.36 1.49 14.92
N GLU A 400 0.64 2.44 15.53
CA GLU A 400 -0.75 2.78 15.20
C GLU A 400 -0.88 4.07 14.39
N TRP A 401 0.15 4.93 14.38
CA TRP A 401 0.13 6.24 13.72
C TRP A 401 1.29 6.43 12.77
N LYS A 402 0.98 6.82 11.54
CA LYS A 402 1.97 7.10 10.48
C LYS A 402 1.73 8.47 9.87
N LEU A 403 2.79 9.23 9.72
CA LEU A 403 2.85 10.47 8.97
C LEU A 403 3.56 10.20 7.65
N ARG A 404 2.95 10.60 6.53
CA ARG A 404 3.58 10.55 5.19
C ARG A 404 3.65 11.97 4.64
N ALA A 405 4.79 12.33 4.08
CA ALA A 405 5.00 13.60 3.38
C ALA A 405 5.46 13.31 1.95
N LEU A 406 4.98 14.12 1.01
CA LEU A 406 5.37 14.13 -0.40
C LEU A 406 5.82 15.54 -0.77
N ALA A 407 6.94 15.68 -1.46
CA ALA A 407 7.32 16.89 -2.14
C ALA A 407 7.75 16.54 -3.57
N ALA A 408 7.04 17.08 -4.56
CA ALA A 408 7.27 16.82 -5.98
C ALA A 408 7.42 18.12 -6.75
N VAL A 409 8.26 18.10 -7.78
CA VAL A 409 8.46 19.20 -8.73
C VAL A 409 8.44 18.67 -10.14
N GLY A 410 8.05 19.52 -11.08
CA GLY A 410 7.95 19.11 -12.47
C GLY A 410 7.60 20.23 -13.43
N ARG A 411 7.06 19.83 -14.56
CA ARG A 411 6.63 20.76 -15.61
C ARG A 411 5.27 20.33 -16.17
N GLN A 412 4.42 21.31 -16.45
CA GLN A 412 3.22 21.14 -17.25
C GLN A 412 3.31 21.94 -18.54
N VAL A 413 2.58 21.49 -19.55
CA VAL A 413 2.39 22.20 -20.82
C VAL A 413 0.91 22.17 -21.14
N ILE A 414 0.32 23.34 -21.32
CA ILE A 414 -1.09 23.58 -21.66
C ILE A 414 -1.09 24.32 -22.99
N ASP A 415 -1.61 23.68 -24.04
CA ASP A 415 -1.70 24.24 -25.41
C ASP A 415 -0.39 24.86 -25.91
N GLY A 416 0.75 24.23 -25.61
CA GLY A 416 2.07 24.69 -25.96
C GLY A 416 2.74 25.58 -24.93
N ALA A 417 2.00 26.23 -24.03
CA ALA A 417 2.55 27.04 -22.95
C ALA A 417 3.06 26.19 -21.79
N GLY A 418 4.35 26.31 -21.50
CA GLY A 418 5.02 25.54 -20.45
C GLY A 418 5.11 26.30 -19.13
N ALA A 419 4.86 25.62 -18.00
CA ALA A 419 5.05 26.16 -16.65
C ALA A 419 5.69 25.11 -15.73
N SER A 420 6.50 25.57 -14.77
CA SER A 420 6.97 24.71 -13.68
C SER A 420 5.83 24.46 -12.70
N VAL A 421 5.76 23.23 -12.18
CA VAL A 421 4.75 22.83 -11.19
C VAL A 421 5.39 22.16 -10.00
N TYR A 422 4.71 22.25 -8.86
CA TYR A 422 5.07 21.53 -7.64
C TYR A 422 3.83 20.91 -6.99
N THR A 423 4.04 19.92 -6.17
CA THR A 423 3.03 19.32 -5.29
C THR A 423 3.67 19.04 -3.94
N ILE A 424 3.03 19.50 -2.89
CA ILE A 424 3.40 19.22 -1.50
C ILE A 424 2.17 18.56 -0.86
N GLY A 425 2.37 17.45 -0.18
CA GLY A 425 1.31 16.73 0.52
C GLY A 425 1.79 16.19 1.85
N VAL A 426 0.90 16.20 2.83
CA VAL A 426 1.12 15.57 4.13
C VAL A 426 -0.12 14.75 4.45
N SER A 427 0.05 13.50 4.87
CA SER A 427 -1.06 12.68 5.36
C SER A 427 -0.72 12.07 6.70
N LEU A 428 -1.70 12.06 7.60
CA LEU A 428 -1.65 11.41 8.90
C LEU A 428 -2.71 10.31 8.92
N ASN A 429 -2.26 9.09 9.13
CA ASN A 429 -3.13 7.93 9.25
C ASN A 429 -2.96 7.31 10.61
N GLY A 430 -4.06 6.98 11.29
CA GLY A 430 -3.95 6.45 12.63
C GLY A 430 -5.21 5.79 13.17
N ARG A 431 -5.01 5.14 14.33
CA ARG A 431 -6.07 4.50 15.10
C ARG A 431 -6.54 5.42 16.22
N LEU A 432 -7.85 5.56 16.32
CA LEU A 432 -8.53 6.25 17.40
C LEU A 432 -8.95 5.27 18.51
N PRO A 433 -9.21 5.74 19.73
CA PRO A 433 -9.85 4.92 20.77
C PRO A 433 -11.11 4.23 20.24
N GLY A 434 -11.47 3.05 20.76
CA GLY A 434 -12.61 2.30 20.27
C GLY A 434 -12.41 1.65 18.90
N ASN A 435 -11.17 1.47 18.48
CA ASN A 435 -10.78 0.89 17.18
C ASN A 435 -11.19 1.73 15.95
N GLY A 436 -11.48 3.04 16.14
CA GLY A 436 -11.71 3.97 15.05
C GLY A 436 -10.49 4.16 14.14
N ARG A 437 -10.69 4.72 12.97
CA ARG A 437 -9.64 5.07 12.01
C ARG A 437 -9.76 6.55 11.66
N LEU A 438 -8.62 7.21 11.54
CA LEU A 438 -8.52 8.59 11.08
C LEU A 438 -7.55 8.65 9.91
N GLU A 439 -7.94 9.37 8.87
CA GLU A 439 -7.10 9.78 7.75
C GLU A 439 -7.26 11.28 7.54
N LEU A 440 -6.16 12.02 7.69
CA LEU A 440 -6.09 13.45 7.40
C LEU A 440 -5.09 13.67 6.28
N GLN A 441 -5.49 14.40 5.25
CA GLN A 441 -4.63 14.78 4.14
C GLN A 441 -4.64 16.29 3.96
N LEU A 442 -3.46 16.90 3.83
CA LEU A 442 -3.23 18.29 3.53
C LEU A 442 -2.42 18.37 2.24
N GLY A 443 -2.80 19.21 1.31
CA GLY A 443 -2.15 19.32 0.03
C GLY A 443 -2.04 20.75 -0.50
N ARG A 444 -0.99 21.02 -1.27
CA ARG A 444 -0.86 22.17 -2.15
C ARG A 444 -0.23 21.75 -3.47
N SER A 445 -0.85 22.13 -4.56
CA SER A 445 -0.37 21.81 -5.90
C SER A 445 -0.49 23.04 -6.81
N SER A 446 0.48 23.23 -7.69
CA SER A 446 0.39 24.20 -8.78
C SER A 446 0.09 23.54 -10.14
N ALA A 447 -0.13 22.21 -10.18
CA ALA A 447 -0.59 21.54 -11.39
C ALA A 447 -2.08 21.83 -11.64
N ALA A 448 -2.47 21.85 -12.90
CA ALA A 448 -3.85 22.11 -13.30
C ALA A 448 -4.85 21.16 -12.63
N SER A 449 -5.99 21.68 -12.22
CA SER A 449 -7.11 20.97 -11.62
C SER A 449 -8.35 20.97 -12.54
N ALA A 450 -9.51 20.65 -11.99
CA ALA A 450 -10.77 20.66 -12.72
C ALA A 450 -11.26 22.07 -13.10
N SER A 451 -10.85 23.08 -12.37
CA SER A 451 -11.27 24.47 -12.56
C SER A 451 -10.38 25.21 -13.58
N ASN A 452 -9.08 25.14 -13.37
CA ASN A 452 -8.10 25.91 -14.16
C ASN A 452 -6.68 25.30 -14.07
N GLY A 453 -5.74 25.94 -14.75
CA GLY A 453 -4.32 25.63 -14.76
C GLY A 453 -3.55 26.69 -15.52
N GLY A 454 -2.24 26.72 -15.35
CA GLY A 454 -1.38 27.67 -16.05
C GLY A 454 -0.29 28.24 -15.14
N SER A 455 0.34 29.29 -15.61
CA SER A 455 1.37 29.98 -14.83
C SER A 455 0.72 30.71 -13.64
N GLY A 456 1.23 30.48 -12.43
CA GLY A 456 0.71 31.11 -11.20
C GLY A 456 -0.46 30.37 -10.56
N TYR A 457 -1.04 29.37 -11.21
CA TYR A 457 -2.12 28.56 -10.60
C TYR A 457 -1.60 27.78 -9.38
N TRP A 458 -2.45 27.69 -8.36
CA TRP A 458 -2.27 26.80 -7.22
C TRP A 458 -3.62 26.42 -6.61
N ASN A 459 -3.63 25.25 -5.97
CA ASN A 459 -4.77 24.73 -5.21
C ASN A 459 -4.28 24.21 -3.86
N ASN A 460 -4.98 24.57 -2.78
CA ASN A 460 -4.81 24.00 -1.44
C ASN A 460 -5.96 23.05 -1.17
N SER A 461 -5.70 21.96 -0.44
CA SER A 461 -6.74 21.00 -0.06
C SER A 461 -6.52 20.45 1.34
N VAL A 462 -7.64 20.17 2.00
CA VAL A 462 -7.74 19.44 3.27
C VAL A 462 -8.78 18.35 3.09
N ASN A 463 -8.45 17.12 3.44
CA ASN A 463 -9.40 16.01 3.49
C ASN A 463 -9.26 15.29 4.83
N LEU A 464 -10.38 15.04 5.49
CA LEU A 464 -10.47 14.31 6.75
C LEU A 464 -11.51 13.21 6.61
N VAL A 465 -11.13 11.98 6.90
CA VAL A 465 -12.03 10.84 6.98
C VAL A 465 -11.89 10.19 8.34
N VAL A 466 -13.02 9.96 8.99
CA VAL A 466 -13.11 9.28 10.29
C VAL A 466 -14.07 8.12 10.17
N ARG A 467 -13.63 6.93 10.58
CA ARG A 467 -14.45 5.71 10.56
C ARG A 467 -14.47 5.06 11.92
N TYR A 468 -15.64 4.64 12.36
CA TYR A 468 -15.80 3.87 13.60
C TYR A 468 -16.55 2.57 13.35
N PRO A 469 -16.08 1.45 13.93
CA PRO A 469 -16.85 0.21 14.00
C PRO A 469 -17.94 0.34 15.06
N LEU A 470 -19.10 -0.27 14.82
CA LEU A 470 -20.25 -0.31 15.75
C LEU A 470 -20.40 -1.68 16.42
#